data_6b4067befaea79cef8e7dab136e4d758
#
_entry.id   6b4067befaea79cef8e7dab136e4d758
#
_cell.length_a   1.000
_cell.length_b   1.000
_cell.length_c   1.000
_cell.angle_alpha   90.00
_cell.angle_beta   90.00
_cell.angle_gamma   90.00
#
_symmetry.space_group_name_H-M   'P 1'
#
loop_
_entity.id
_entity.type
_entity.pdbx_description
1 polymer ?
#
loop_
_entity_poly.entity_id
_entity_poly.type
_entity_poly.pdbx_seq_one_letter_code
_entity_poly.pdbx_strand_id
1 'polypeptide(L)'
;MYAAEALEQAGIVLTETERARIEVADFGLSRLAEIGLQLLVYVNSDRCCAKEIVLGPGQTCPEHRHPPFEGTPGKEETFRCRRGLVHLYVEGREVPLKPGEQYTIPPGTLHWFQAGPEGAIISEFSTQSRDELDEFTDPSVRRVTIVE
;
A
#
# COMPACT_ATOMS: atom_id res chain seq x y z
N MET A 1 8.05 6.49 -15.56
CA MET A 1 7.32 5.58 -14.74
C MET A 1 7.97 5.40 -13.40
N TYR A 2 7.55 6.21 -12.44
CA TYR A 2 8.22 6.35 -11.15
C TYR A 2 8.37 5.02 -10.39
N ALA A 3 7.28 4.25 -10.29
CA ALA A 3 7.27 3.04 -9.49
C ALA A 3 8.25 1.98 -10.01
N ALA A 4 8.25 1.72 -11.31
CA ALA A 4 9.17 0.75 -11.91
C ALA A 4 10.62 1.14 -11.68
N GLU A 5 10.95 2.42 -11.90
CA GLU A 5 12.30 2.92 -11.68
C GLU A 5 12.72 2.80 -10.21
N ALA A 6 11.83 3.17 -9.29
CA ALA A 6 12.11 3.09 -7.86
C ALA A 6 12.38 1.65 -7.42
N LEU A 7 11.57 0.70 -7.89
CA LEU A 7 11.75 -0.72 -7.58
C LEU A 7 13.08 -1.25 -8.11
N GLU A 8 13.40 -0.93 -9.35
CA GLU A 8 14.66 -1.37 -9.97
C GLU A 8 15.89 -0.77 -9.28
N GLN A 9 15.83 0.50 -8.90
CA GLN A 9 16.90 1.14 -8.15
C GLN A 9 17.09 0.50 -6.77
N ALA A 10 16.05 -0.11 -6.22
CA ALA A 10 16.12 -0.85 -4.98
C ALA A 10 16.59 -2.30 -5.17
N GLY A 11 16.92 -2.71 -6.40
CA GLY A 11 17.38 -4.05 -6.70
C GLY A 11 16.28 -5.07 -6.91
N ILE A 12 15.03 -4.63 -7.07
CA ILE A 12 13.89 -5.51 -7.34
C ILE A 12 13.74 -5.65 -8.85
N VAL A 13 14.00 -6.85 -9.35
CA VAL A 13 13.92 -7.13 -10.79
C VAL A 13 12.46 -7.27 -11.22
N LEU A 14 12.09 -6.57 -12.26
CA LEU A 14 10.73 -6.63 -12.84
C LEU A 14 10.78 -7.30 -14.21
N THR A 15 9.78 -8.15 -14.47
CA THR A 15 9.54 -8.63 -15.83
C THR A 15 8.78 -7.57 -16.62
N GLU A 16 8.77 -7.72 -17.95
CA GLU A 16 7.97 -6.82 -18.81
C GLU A 16 6.49 -6.89 -18.46
N THR A 17 5.99 -8.08 -18.14
CA THR A 17 4.59 -8.27 -17.72
C THR A 17 4.30 -7.54 -16.42
N GLU A 18 5.21 -7.58 -15.46
CA GLU A 18 5.04 -6.88 -14.19
C GLU A 18 5.05 -5.37 -14.37
N ARG A 19 5.97 -4.84 -15.19
CA ARG A 19 5.97 -3.42 -15.53
C ARG A 19 4.61 -2.96 -16.08
N ALA A 20 4.03 -3.75 -16.95
CA ALA A 20 2.76 -3.42 -17.59
C ALA A 20 1.57 -3.54 -16.65
N ARG A 21 1.73 -4.14 -15.47
CA ARG A 21 0.67 -4.36 -14.50
C ARG A 21 0.73 -3.45 -13.29
N ILE A 22 1.66 -2.50 -13.24
CA ILE A 22 1.73 -1.57 -12.11
C ILE A 22 0.44 -0.77 -12.05
N GLU A 23 -0.17 -0.77 -10.87
CA GLU A 23 -1.42 -0.08 -10.60
C GLU A 23 -1.14 1.26 -9.92
N VAL A 24 -1.95 2.25 -10.24
CA VAL A 24 -1.91 3.57 -9.62
C VAL A 24 -3.23 3.83 -8.92
N ALA A 25 -3.19 4.14 -7.64
CA ALA A 25 -4.37 4.48 -6.85
C ALA A 25 -4.29 5.95 -6.46
N ASP A 26 -5.23 6.77 -6.95
CA ASP A 26 -5.33 8.18 -6.61
C ASP A 26 -6.48 8.48 -5.64
N PHE A 27 -7.20 7.45 -5.22
CA PHE A 27 -8.32 7.51 -4.29
C PHE A 27 -9.47 8.43 -4.74
N GLY A 28 -9.54 8.71 -6.03
CA GLY A 28 -10.60 9.54 -6.61
C GLY A 28 -10.44 11.03 -6.34
N LEU A 29 -9.29 11.46 -5.83
CA LEU A 29 -9.05 12.86 -5.42
C LEU A 29 -8.31 13.68 -6.47
N SER A 30 -7.76 13.04 -7.50
CA SER A 30 -6.98 13.71 -8.56
C SER A 30 -5.80 14.54 -8.00
N ARG A 31 -5.19 14.06 -6.92
CA ARG A 31 -4.06 14.71 -6.24
C ARG A 31 -2.96 13.69 -6.01
N LEU A 32 -2.65 12.91 -7.03
CA LEU A 32 -1.74 11.77 -6.92
C LEU A 32 -0.38 12.12 -6.30
N ALA A 33 0.16 13.30 -6.58
CA ALA A 33 1.45 13.70 -6.01
C ALA A 33 1.44 13.80 -4.48
N GLU A 34 0.27 14.00 -3.89
CA GLU A 34 0.11 14.13 -2.45
C GLU A 34 -0.56 12.90 -1.83
N ILE A 35 -1.63 12.44 -2.47
CA ILE A 35 -2.47 11.33 -1.95
C ILE A 35 -2.59 10.27 -3.02
N GLY A 36 -1.99 9.14 -2.75
CA GLY A 36 -1.98 8.03 -3.67
C GLY A 36 -0.83 7.08 -3.42
N LEU A 37 -0.77 6.05 -4.22
CA LEU A 37 0.32 5.07 -4.19
C LEU A 37 0.35 4.28 -5.50
N GLN A 38 1.44 3.56 -5.70
CA GLN A 38 1.61 2.67 -6.82
C GLN A 38 1.82 1.24 -6.30
N LEU A 39 1.27 0.27 -7.00
CA LEU A 39 1.25 -1.12 -6.56
C LEU A 39 1.74 -2.07 -7.64
N LEU A 40 2.58 -3.02 -7.25
CA LEU A 40 2.84 -4.20 -8.05
C LEU A 40 2.36 -5.42 -7.27
N VAL A 41 1.28 -6.03 -7.74
CA VAL A 41 0.71 -7.22 -7.11
C VAL A 41 1.35 -8.47 -7.70
N TYR A 42 2.06 -9.25 -6.88
CA TYR A 42 2.65 -10.52 -7.30
C TYR A 42 1.62 -11.64 -7.28
N VAL A 43 0.82 -11.69 -6.23
CA VAL A 43 -0.21 -12.71 -6.02
C VAL A 43 -1.30 -12.15 -5.13
N ASN A 44 -2.54 -12.51 -5.46
CA ASN A 44 -3.70 -12.23 -4.60
C ASN A 44 -4.68 -13.39 -4.80
N SER A 45 -4.65 -14.34 -3.89
CA SER A 45 -5.50 -15.52 -3.92
C SER A 45 -6.47 -15.48 -2.74
N ASP A 46 -7.30 -16.51 -2.62
CA ASP A 46 -8.20 -16.65 -1.46
C ASP A 46 -7.46 -16.89 -0.14
N ARG A 47 -6.14 -17.12 -0.19
CA ARG A 47 -5.34 -17.42 0.99
C ARG A 47 -4.29 -16.40 1.33
N CYS A 48 -3.70 -15.75 0.32
CA CYS A 48 -2.61 -14.81 0.55
C CYS A 48 -2.54 -13.74 -0.52
N CYS A 49 -1.87 -12.66 -0.15
CA CYS A 49 -1.54 -11.57 -1.07
C CYS A 49 -0.11 -11.10 -0.81
N ALA A 50 0.62 -10.82 -1.86
CA ALA A 50 1.95 -10.22 -1.77
C ALA A 50 2.07 -9.15 -2.84
N LYS A 51 2.56 -7.97 -2.43
CA LYS A 51 2.73 -6.85 -3.35
C LYS A 51 3.85 -5.93 -2.90
N GLU A 52 4.32 -5.11 -3.83
CA GLU A 52 5.15 -3.96 -3.51
C GLU A 52 4.31 -2.71 -3.58
N ILE A 53 4.45 -1.84 -2.58
CA ILE A 53 3.81 -0.53 -2.55
C ILE A 53 4.91 0.50 -2.72
N VAL A 54 4.75 1.38 -3.70
CA VAL A 54 5.71 2.47 -3.95
C VAL A 54 5.02 3.79 -3.67
N LEU A 55 5.65 4.61 -2.85
CA LEU A 55 5.20 5.96 -2.52
C LEU A 55 6.24 6.96 -2.97
N GLY A 56 5.81 8.00 -3.65
CA GLY A 56 6.65 9.15 -3.95
C GLY A 56 6.91 10.00 -2.70
N PRO A 57 7.80 11.00 -2.80
CA PRO A 57 8.11 11.89 -1.67
C PRO A 57 6.84 12.49 -1.05
N GLY A 58 6.65 12.25 0.25
CA GLY A 58 5.52 12.77 1.01
C GLY A 58 4.15 12.22 0.64
N GLN A 59 4.07 11.27 -0.28
CA GLN A 59 2.80 10.71 -0.73
C GLN A 59 2.10 9.93 0.39
N THR A 60 0.79 10.09 0.49
CA THR A 60 -0.02 9.54 1.59
C THR A 60 -1.07 8.56 1.09
N CYS A 61 -1.19 7.44 1.80
CA CYS A 61 -2.34 6.55 1.69
C CYS A 61 -3.36 6.93 2.76
N PRO A 62 -4.60 7.31 2.41
CA PRO A 62 -5.59 7.78 3.37
C PRO A 62 -6.01 6.72 4.37
N GLU A 63 -6.48 7.16 5.54
CA GLU A 63 -6.94 6.28 6.59
C GLU A 63 -8.10 5.40 6.14
N HIS A 64 -7.95 4.11 6.39
CA HIS A 64 -8.93 3.11 6.05
C HIS A 64 -8.80 1.88 6.95
N ARG A 65 -9.75 0.98 6.82
CA ARG A 65 -9.68 -0.34 7.42
C ARG A 65 -10.18 -1.40 6.45
N HIS A 66 -9.78 -2.63 6.69
CA HIS A 66 -10.20 -3.78 5.90
C HIS A 66 -11.25 -4.54 6.69
N PRO A 67 -12.55 -4.39 6.35
CA PRO A 67 -13.63 -4.99 7.14
C PRO A 67 -13.72 -6.50 6.94
N PRO A 68 -14.42 -7.21 7.85
CA PRO A 68 -14.72 -8.62 7.66
C PRO A 68 -15.49 -8.88 6.37
N PHE A 69 -15.23 -10.01 5.73
CA PHE A 69 -15.98 -10.43 4.55
C PHE A 69 -15.98 -11.97 4.45
N GLU A 70 -17.08 -12.53 3.92
CA GLU A 70 -17.20 -13.96 3.58
C GLU A 70 -16.68 -14.91 4.67
N GLY A 71 -17.03 -14.64 5.93
CA GLY A 71 -16.62 -15.48 7.06
C GLY A 71 -15.20 -15.28 7.54
N THR A 72 -14.45 -14.31 7.00
CA THR A 72 -13.12 -13.95 7.47
C THR A 72 -13.18 -12.71 8.36
N PRO A 73 -12.19 -12.52 9.26
CA PRO A 73 -12.15 -11.31 10.10
C PRO A 73 -11.72 -10.06 9.34
N GLY A 74 -11.46 -10.17 8.04
CA GLY A 74 -10.89 -9.11 7.22
C GLY A 74 -9.41 -9.35 6.99
N LYS A 75 -8.80 -8.45 6.21
CA LYS A 75 -7.40 -8.56 5.82
C LYS A 75 -6.48 -8.27 7.01
N GLU A 76 -5.58 -9.21 7.28
CA GLU A 76 -4.41 -8.99 8.12
C GLU A 76 -3.23 -8.73 7.20
N GLU A 77 -2.45 -7.69 7.47
CA GLU A 77 -1.33 -7.35 6.60
C GLU A 77 -0.07 -6.98 7.38
N THR A 78 1.08 -7.40 6.85
CA THR A 78 2.39 -7.04 7.37
C THR A 78 3.09 -6.12 6.37
N PHE A 79 3.50 -4.95 6.83
CA PHE A 79 4.30 -4.00 6.06
C PHE A 79 5.76 -4.12 6.48
N ARG A 80 6.61 -4.39 5.50
CA ARG A 80 8.08 -4.35 5.66
C ARG A 80 8.61 -3.18 4.87
N CYS A 81 9.23 -2.22 5.54
CA CYS A 81 9.90 -1.12 4.85
C CYS A 81 11.16 -1.65 4.17
N ARG A 82 11.26 -1.41 2.86
CA ARG A 82 12.41 -1.84 2.05
C ARG A 82 13.34 -0.68 1.74
N ARG A 83 12.81 0.52 1.63
CA ARG A 83 13.56 1.72 1.27
C ARG A 83 12.83 2.97 1.78
N GLY A 84 13.60 4.01 2.14
CA GLY A 84 13.04 5.26 2.62
C GLY A 84 12.53 5.17 4.05
N LEU A 85 11.56 6.02 4.37
CA LEU A 85 10.93 6.06 5.68
C LEU A 85 9.41 5.99 5.51
N VAL A 86 8.77 5.16 6.31
CA VAL A 86 7.31 5.02 6.32
C VAL A 86 6.80 5.52 7.67
N HIS A 87 5.96 6.55 7.65
CA HIS A 87 5.20 6.99 8.81
C HIS A 87 3.88 6.22 8.80
N LEU A 88 3.84 5.10 9.50
CA LEU A 88 2.62 4.29 9.64
C LEU A 88 1.87 4.74 10.88
N TYR A 89 0.56 4.96 10.75
CA TYR A 89 -0.33 5.31 11.86
C TYR A 89 -1.37 4.20 12.02
N VAL A 90 -1.42 3.63 13.21
CA VAL A 90 -2.31 2.51 13.55
C VAL A 90 -3.16 2.95 14.74
N GLU A 91 -4.49 3.06 14.53
CA GLU A 91 -5.41 3.59 15.53
C GLU A 91 -4.92 4.93 16.11
N GLY A 92 -4.44 5.82 15.24
CA GLY A 92 -3.94 7.14 15.61
C GLY A 92 -2.55 7.18 16.21
N ARG A 93 -1.91 6.03 16.41
CA ARG A 93 -0.56 5.95 16.99
C ARG A 93 0.48 5.77 15.89
N GLU A 94 1.53 6.57 15.91
CA GLU A 94 2.61 6.48 14.95
C GLU A 94 3.50 5.26 15.22
N VAL A 95 3.77 4.51 14.17
CA VAL A 95 4.70 3.38 14.15
C VAL A 95 5.65 3.62 12.97
N PRO A 96 6.73 4.40 13.15
CA PRO A 96 7.64 4.67 12.03
C PRO A 96 8.42 3.41 11.67
N LEU A 97 8.56 3.18 10.36
CA LEU A 97 9.30 2.03 9.84
C LEU A 97 10.48 2.50 8.99
N LYS A 98 11.67 2.11 9.40
CA LYS A 98 12.91 2.27 8.64
C LYS A 98 13.17 1.00 7.83
N PRO A 99 14.06 1.04 6.83
CA PRO A 99 14.40 -0.16 6.06
C PRO A 99 14.78 -1.35 6.96
N GLY A 100 14.13 -2.48 6.72
CA GLY A 100 14.28 -3.69 7.53
C GLY A 100 13.31 -3.82 8.69
N GLU A 101 12.56 -2.78 9.02
CA GLU A 101 11.54 -2.83 10.06
C GLU A 101 10.18 -3.18 9.47
N GLN A 102 9.35 -3.82 10.27
CA GLN A 102 8.03 -4.27 9.84
C GLN A 102 7.01 -4.19 10.97
N TYR A 103 5.73 -4.15 10.59
CA TYR A 103 4.61 -4.13 11.52
C TYR A 103 3.45 -4.91 10.92
N THR A 104 2.80 -5.72 11.75
CA THR A 104 1.59 -6.46 11.34
C THR A 104 0.37 -5.71 11.83
N ILE A 105 -0.49 -5.32 10.89
CA ILE A 105 -1.73 -4.60 11.14
C ILE A 105 -2.86 -5.62 11.29
N PRO A 106 -3.49 -5.72 12.48
CA PRO A 106 -4.61 -6.66 12.68
C PRO A 106 -5.83 -6.32 11.81
N PRO A 107 -6.68 -7.31 11.50
CA PRO A 107 -7.91 -7.06 10.76
C PRO A 107 -8.79 -5.98 11.40
N GLY A 108 -9.46 -5.19 10.58
CA GLY A 108 -10.42 -4.17 11.06
C GLY A 108 -9.80 -2.95 11.71
N THR A 109 -8.48 -2.85 11.72
CA THR A 109 -7.75 -1.76 12.37
C THR A 109 -7.64 -0.55 11.45
N LEU A 110 -8.00 0.63 11.93
CA LEU A 110 -7.82 1.88 11.18
C LEU A 110 -6.34 2.21 11.06
N HIS A 111 -5.88 2.48 9.82
CA HIS A 111 -4.50 2.83 9.59
C HIS A 111 -4.35 3.71 8.35
N TRP A 112 -3.28 4.49 8.34
CA TRP A 112 -2.85 5.28 7.19
C TRP A 112 -1.34 5.39 7.22
N PHE A 113 -0.75 5.76 6.11
CA PHE A 113 0.70 5.88 6.05
C PHE A 113 1.15 6.92 5.04
N GLN A 114 2.33 7.47 5.29
CA GLN A 114 2.93 8.50 4.47
C GLN A 114 4.42 8.22 4.31
N ALA A 115 4.93 8.41 3.11
CA ALA A 115 6.37 8.33 2.86
C ALA A 115 7.08 9.57 3.39
N GLY A 116 8.32 9.38 3.79
CA GLY A 116 9.22 10.49 4.07
C GLY A 116 9.62 11.27 2.80
N PRO A 117 10.56 12.23 2.94
CA PRO A 117 10.88 13.16 1.84
C PRO A 117 11.55 12.51 0.63
N GLU A 118 12.02 11.28 0.76
CA GLU A 118 12.68 10.55 -0.34
C GLU A 118 11.80 9.47 -0.95
N GLY A 119 10.53 9.42 -0.55
CA GLY A 119 9.63 8.33 -0.94
C GLY A 119 9.86 7.08 -0.09
N ALA A 120 9.16 6.01 -0.42
CA ALA A 120 9.31 4.74 0.28
C ALA A 120 8.90 3.56 -0.59
N ILE A 121 9.45 2.41 -0.27
CA ILE A 121 9.03 1.11 -0.82
C ILE A 121 8.67 0.21 0.35
N ILE A 122 7.47 -0.35 0.28
CA ILE A 122 6.93 -1.27 1.29
C ILE A 122 6.61 -2.59 0.61
N SER A 123 7.12 -3.70 1.17
CA SER A 123 6.61 -5.02 0.79
C SER A 123 5.45 -5.36 1.70
N GLU A 124 4.31 -5.65 1.12
CA GLU A 124 3.12 -6.08 1.86
C GLU A 124 2.94 -7.59 1.71
N PHE A 125 2.77 -8.25 2.85
CA PHE A 125 2.43 -9.66 2.92
C PHE A 125 1.14 -9.78 3.72
N SER A 126 0.10 -10.33 3.11
CA SER A 126 -1.21 -10.30 3.74
C SER A 126 -2.06 -11.52 3.41
N THR A 127 -3.20 -11.62 4.09
CA THR A 127 -4.29 -12.45 3.64
C THR A 127 -4.91 -11.81 2.40
N GLN A 128 -5.95 -12.42 1.83
CA GLN A 128 -6.55 -11.92 0.60
C GLN A 128 -6.89 -10.43 0.66
N SER A 129 -6.50 -9.68 -0.37
CA SER A 129 -6.89 -8.28 -0.54
C SER A 129 -8.20 -8.18 -1.30
N ARG A 130 -9.15 -7.45 -0.72
CA ARG A 130 -10.43 -7.09 -1.33
C ARG A 130 -10.55 -5.57 -1.28
N ASP A 131 -9.78 -4.90 -2.15
CA ASP A 131 -9.65 -3.43 -2.13
C ASP A 131 -10.99 -2.72 -2.31
N GLU A 132 -11.92 -3.32 -3.04
CA GLU A 132 -13.27 -2.78 -3.25
C GLU A 132 -14.10 -2.73 -1.96
N LEU A 133 -13.69 -3.44 -0.92
CA LEU A 133 -14.38 -3.46 0.38
C LEU A 133 -13.76 -2.50 1.40
N ASP A 134 -12.64 -1.86 1.07
CA ASP A 134 -11.97 -0.93 1.98
C ASP A 134 -12.91 0.17 2.44
N GLU A 135 -12.90 0.43 3.76
CA GLU A 135 -13.70 1.48 4.36
C GLU A 135 -12.80 2.66 4.73
N PHE A 136 -13.05 3.81 4.11
CA PHE A 136 -12.27 5.03 4.34
C PHE A 136 -12.95 5.93 5.36
N THR A 137 -12.13 6.55 6.21
CA THR A 137 -12.64 7.51 7.21
C THR A 137 -13.23 8.75 6.53
N ASP A 138 -12.55 9.25 5.49
CA ASP A 138 -13.02 10.38 4.70
C ASP A 138 -14.03 9.91 3.65
N PRO A 139 -15.29 10.36 3.68
CA PRO A 139 -16.32 9.91 2.73
C PRO A 139 -16.08 10.35 1.28
N SER A 140 -15.19 11.31 1.04
CA SER A 140 -14.81 11.71 -0.32
C SER A 140 -13.79 10.78 -0.98
N VAL A 141 -13.17 9.90 -0.20
CA VAL A 141 -12.13 8.98 -0.67
C VAL A 141 -12.76 7.69 -1.19
N ARG A 142 -12.28 7.24 -2.34
CA ARG A 142 -12.71 5.97 -2.96
C ARG A 142 -11.49 5.22 -3.46
N ARG A 143 -11.57 3.89 -3.44
CA ARG A 143 -10.53 3.07 -4.05
C ARG A 143 -10.71 3.10 -5.57
N VAL A 144 -9.91 3.93 -6.22
CA VAL A 144 -9.84 4.03 -7.69
C VAL A 144 -8.47 3.55 -8.12
N THR A 145 -8.43 2.52 -8.95
CA THR A 145 -7.19 1.92 -9.43
C THR A 145 -7.13 1.98 -10.94
N ILE A 146 -6.00 2.44 -11.46
CA ILE A 146 -5.70 2.51 -12.88
C ILE A 146 -4.43 1.70 -13.13
N VAL A 147 -4.45 0.87 -14.16
CA VAL A 147 -3.24 0.16 -14.61
C VAL A 147 -2.50 1.08 -15.57
N GLU A 148 -1.26 1.33 -15.25
CA GLU A 148 -0.40 2.23 -16.02
C GLU A 148 0.21 1.57 -17.27
#